data_71d5460c409f58853c5dc341a082652f
#
_entry.id   71d5460c409f58853c5dc341a082652f
#
_cell.length_a   1.000
_cell.length_b   1.000
_cell.length_c   1.000
_cell.angle_alpha   90.00
_cell.angle_beta   90.00
_cell.angle_gamma   90.00
#
_symmetry.space_group_name_H-M   'P 1'
#
loop_
_entity.id
_entity.type
_entity.pdbx_description
1 polymer ?
#
loop_
_entity_poly.entity_id
_entity_poly.type
_entity_poly.pdbx_seq_one_letter_code
_entity_poly.pdbx_strand_id
1 'polypeptide(L)'
;MNIYAVRLITFSPTHTSKQVGEAIVRGTGISDVARTDLTFHPAGKLEIPESTLTVITVPVYGGKVAPLALERMKDVHASSAPAVLVAVYGNRAYEKALVELDAFASDRGFKVIAGATFVGEHSYSTQQNPIENIKDVVWLKRCLDLKKAV
;
A
#
# COMPACT_ATOMS: atom_id res chain seq x y z
N MET A 1 16.24 -7.31 12.74
CA MET A 1 15.00 -7.77 12.07
C MET A 1 15.40 -8.65 10.89
N ASN A 2 15.04 -9.92 10.93
CA ASN A 2 15.33 -10.86 9.85
C ASN A 2 14.07 -11.08 9.03
N ILE A 3 14.07 -10.62 7.80
CA ILE A 3 12.94 -10.77 6.88
C ILE A 3 13.23 -11.91 5.91
N TYR A 4 12.36 -12.90 5.90
CA TYR A 4 12.49 -14.10 5.06
C TYR A 4 11.41 -14.18 3.98
N ALA A 5 10.30 -13.49 4.16
CA ALA A 5 9.15 -13.51 3.26
C ALA A 5 8.60 -12.11 3.03
N VAL A 6 7.89 -11.95 1.92
CA VAL A 6 7.14 -10.74 1.60
C VAL A 6 5.68 -11.10 1.38
N ARG A 7 4.78 -10.28 1.90
CA ARG A 7 3.35 -10.36 1.58
C ARG A 7 2.90 -9.07 0.90
N LEU A 8 2.33 -9.21 -0.28
CA LEU A 8 1.65 -8.11 -0.96
C LEU A 8 0.16 -8.19 -0.66
N ILE A 9 -0.37 -7.14 -0.04
CA ILE A 9 -1.81 -6.94 0.13
C ILE A 9 -2.21 -5.79 -0.77
N THR A 10 -3.13 -6.04 -1.70
CA THR A 10 -3.52 -5.03 -2.68
C THR A 10 -5.02 -4.98 -2.90
N PHE A 11 -5.55 -3.77 -3.04
CA PHE A 11 -6.88 -3.50 -3.59
C PHE A 11 -6.68 -2.69 -4.87
N SER A 12 -7.05 -3.23 -6.02
CA SER A 12 -6.65 -2.63 -7.31
C SER A 12 -7.68 -2.85 -8.42
N PRO A 13 -8.83 -2.17 -8.37
CA PRO A 13 -9.87 -2.30 -9.40
C PRO A 13 -9.41 -1.98 -10.81
N THR A 14 -8.45 -1.09 -10.97
CA THR A 14 -7.87 -0.66 -12.26
C THR A 14 -6.46 -1.20 -12.51
N HIS A 15 -5.99 -2.15 -11.73
CA HIS A 15 -4.66 -2.77 -11.78
C HIS A 15 -3.46 -1.87 -11.45
N THR A 16 -3.61 -0.56 -11.33
CA THR A 16 -2.50 0.36 -11.08
C THR A 16 -1.83 0.13 -9.72
N SER A 17 -2.62 0.05 -8.64
CA SER A 17 -2.08 -0.22 -7.29
C SER A 17 -1.35 -1.56 -7.24
N LYS A 18 -1.87 -2.58 -7.92
CA LYS A 18 -1.24 -3.89 -8.02
C LYS A 18 0.11 -3.82 -8.75
N GLN A 19 0.20 -3.11 -9.86
CA GLN A 19 1.45 -2.93 -10.61
C GLN A 19 2.53 -2.25 -9.76
N VAL A 20 2.16 -1.21 -9.01
CA VAL A 20 3.08 -0.52 -8.09
C VAL A 20 3.55 -1.48 -6.99
N GLY A 21 2.63 -2.22 -6.36
CA GLY A 21 2.95 -3.20 -5.32
C GLY A 21 3.89 -4.29 -5.82
N GLU A 22 3.62 -4.85 -6.99
CA GLU A 22 4.47 -5.89 -7.61
C GLU A 22 5.88 -5.35 -7.93
N ALA A 23 6.00 -4.10 -8.35
CA ALA A 23 7.29 -3.47 -8.59
C ALA A 23 8.10 -3.33 -7.29
N ILE A 24 7.46 -2.92 -6.21
CA ILE A 24 8.10 -2.81 -4.88
C ILE A 24 8.53 -4.19 -4.39
N VAL A 25 7.67 -5.19 -4.49
CA VAL A 25 7.98 -6.58 -4.09
C VAL A 25 9.18 -7.11 -4.86
N ARG A 26 9.24 -6.93 -6.18
CA ARG A 26 10.42 -7.31 -6.98
C ARG A 26 11.70 -6.62 -6.51
N GLY A 27 11.60 -5.35 -6.11
CA GLY A 27 12.72 -4.57 -5.59
C GLY A 27 13.29 -5.09 -4.27
N THR A 28 12.56 -5.90 -3.50
CA THR A 28 13.06 -6.50 -2.26
C THR A 28 14.10 -7.61 -2.51
N GLY A 29 14.06 -8.25 -3.66
CA GLY A 29 14.90 -9.41 -3.98
C GLY A 29 14.55 -10.70 -3.22
N ILE A 30 13.48 -10.69 -2.42
CA ILE A 30 13.02 -11.87 -1.67
C ILE A 30 12.13 -12.72 -2.56
N SER A 31 12.43 -14.02 -2.65
CA SER A 31 11.72 -14.97 -3.52
C SER A 31 10.45 -15.54 -2.91
N ASP A 32 10.38 -15.63 -1.57
CA ASP A 32 9.16 -16.08 -0.87
C ASP A 32 8.14 -14.95 -0.79
N VAL A 33 7.19 -14.96 -1.73
CA VAL A 33 6.19 -13.90 -1.89
C VAL A 33 4.79 -14.47 -1.86
N ALA A 34 4.01 -14.09 -0.87
CA ALA A 34 2.58 -14.36 -0.79
C ALA A 34 1.77 -13.11 -1.23
N ARG A 35 0.64 -13.34 -1.88
CA ARG A 35 -0.24 -12.28 -2.39
C ARG A 35 -1.64 -12.43 -1.82
N THR A 36 -2.21 -11.31 -1.38
CA THR A 36 -3.59 -11.21 -0.93
C THR A 36 -4.26 -10.09 -1.73
N ASP A 37 -5.07 -10.47 -2.69
CA ASP A 37 -5.79 -9.52 -3.55
C ASP A 37 -7.20 -9.28 -2.98
N LEU A 38 -7.43 -8.06 -2.52
CA LEU A 38 -8.69 -7.62 -1.92
C LEU A 38 -9.72 -7.11 -2.95
N THR A 39 -9.37 -7.12 -4.23
CA THR A 39 -10.18 -6.46 -5.27
C THR A 39 -11.58 -7.07 -5.38
N PHE A 40 -11.71 -8.39 -5.22
CA PHE A 40 -12.98 -9.09 -5.34
C PHE A 40 -13.47 -9.75 -4.06
N HIS A 41 -12.54 -10.09 -3.14
CA HIS A 41 -12.84 -10.83 -1.92
C HIS A 41 -12.14 -10.25 -0.71
N PRO A 42 -12.71 -10.36 0.49
CA PRO A 42 -12.00 -10.02 1.73
C PRO A 42 -10.83 -10.98 1.95
N ALA A 43 -9.82 -10.52 2.68
CA ALA A 43 -8.65 -11.34 3.05
C ALA A 43 -9.01 -12.51 3.96
N GLY A 44 -10.09 -12.39 4.75
CA GLY A 44 -10.38 -13.30 5.83
C GLY A 44 -9.43 -13.11 7.02
N LYS A 45 -9.47 -14.04 7.96
CA LYS A 45 -8.55 -14.02 9.11
C LYS A 45 -7.13 -14.36 8.64
N LEU A 46 -6.21 -13.44 8.87
CA LEU A 46 -4.82 -13.59 8.47
C LEU A 46 -3.92 -13.00 9.56
N GLU A 47 -3.01 -13.82 10.07
CA GLU A 47 -1.97 -13.40 11.00
C GLU A 47 -0.62 -13.35 10.27
N ILE A 48 0.07 -12.22 10.37
CA ILE A 48 1.34 -12.00 9.69
C ILE A 48 2.47 -11.89 10.72
N PRO A 49 3.45 -12.80 10.66
CA PRO A 49 4.56 -12.82 11.62
C PRO A 49 5.55 -11.67 11.36
N GLU A 50 6.32 -11.32 12.39
CA GLU A 50 7.33 -10.25 12.33
C GLU A 50 8.43 -10.47 11.28
N SER A 51 8.64 -11.73 10.85
CA SER A 51 9.62 -12.08 9.80
C SER A 51 9.15 -11.84 8.37
N THR A 52 7.92 -11.33 8.20
CA THR A 52 7.32 -11.05 6.89
C THR A 52 7.19 -9.55 6.66
N LEU A 53 7.88 -9.04 5.65
CA LEU A 53 7.65 -7.67 5.16
C LEU A 53 6.30 -7.61 4.45
N THR A 54 5.43 -6.72 4.88
CA THR A 54 4.13 -6.53 4.24
C THR A 54 4.11 -5.26 3.41
N VAL A 55 3.76 -5.37 2.15
CA VAL A 55 3.51 -4.23 1.26
C VAL A 55 2.01 -4.10 1.08
N ILE A 56 1.45 -2.98 1.51
CA ILE A 56 0.01 -2.70 1.40
C ILE A 56 -0.18 -1.60 0.37
N THR A 57 -0.87 -1.91 -0.74
CA THR A 57 -1.12 -0.96 -1.81
C THR A 57 -2.61 -0.76 -2.04
N VAL A 58 -3.05 0.48 -1.97
CA VAL A 58 -4.46 0.86 -2.09
C VAL A 58 -4.63 2.11 -2.93
N PRO A 59 -5.76 2.26 -3.63
CA PRO A 59 -6.10 3.50 -4.32
C PRO A 59 -6.69 4.54 -3.35
N VAL A 60 -6.58 5.79 -3.74
CA VAL A 60 -7.17 6.94 -3.04
C VAL A 60 -8.45 7.37 -3.76
N TYR A 61 -9.54 7.44 -3.02
CA TYR A 61 -10.83 7.92 -3.49
C TYR A 61 -11.28 9.13 -2.66
N GLY A 62 -11.38 10.29 -3.30
CA GLY A 62 -11.78 11.52 -2.61
C GLY A 62 -10.83 11.94 -1.47
N GLY A 63 -9.53 11.73 -1.64
CA GLY A 63 -8.51 12.06 -0.63
C GLY A 63 -8.38 11.07 0.53
N LYS A 64 -9.13 9.97 0.49
CA LYS A 64 -9.13 8.90 1.51
C LYS A 64 -8.78 7.55 0.87
N VAL A 65 -8.38 6.61 1.71
CA VAL A 65 -8.26 5.21 1.29
C VAL A 65 -9.62 4.70 0.81
N ALA A 66 -9.64 3.90 -0.25
CA ALA A 66 -10.85 3.24 -0.71
C ALA A 66 -11.51 2.48 0.47
N PRO A 67 -12.73 2.83 0.90
CA PRO A 67 -13.34 2.25 2.11
C PRO A 67 -13.48 0.74 2.05
N LEU A 68 -13.76 0.21 0.87
CA LEU A 68 -13.88 -1.24 0.66
C LEU A 68 -12.54 -1.97 0.86
N ALA A 69 -11.40 -1.31 0.60
CA ALA A 69 -10.09 -1.90 0.88
C ALA A 69 -9.89 -2.10 2.39
N LEU A 70 -10.22 -1.10 3.19
CA LEU A 70 -10.13 -1.19 4.66
C LEU A 70 -11.09 -2.25 5.21
N GLU A 71 -12.33 -2.29 4.72
CA GLU A 71 -13.31 -3.28 5.13
C GLU A 71 -12.83 -4.72 4.84
N ARG A 72 -12.31 -4.96 3.64
CA ARG A 72 -11.82 -6.28 3.24
C ARG A 72 -10.54 -6.71 3.94
N MET A 73 -9.82 -5.78 4.54
CA MET A 73 -8.58 -6.01 5.29
C MET A 73 -8.80 -6.02 6.81
N LYS A 74 -10.04 -5.88 7.29
CA LYS A 74 -10.34 -5.71 8.73
C LYS A 74 -9.88 -6.86 9.62
N ASP A 75 -9.86 -8.09 9.09
CA ASP A 75 -9.48 -9.30 9.83
C ASP A 75 -8.00 -9.71 9.61
N VAL A 76 -7.23 -8.84 8.99
CA VAL A 76 -5.78 -9.00 8.87
C VAL A 76 -5.10 -8.38 10.08
N HIS A 77 -4.30 -9.16 10.77
CA HIS A 77 -3.52 -8.72 11.93
C HIS A 77 -2.05 -9.09 11.76
N ALA A 78 -1.20 -8.44 12.51
CA ALA A 78 0.23 -8.67 12.48
C ALA A 78 0.82 -8.70 13.88
N SER A 79 1.83 -9.54 14.07
CA SER A 79 2.65 -9.61 15.28
C SER A 79 3.92 -8.78 15.07
N SER A 80 3.78 -7.44 15.04
CA SER A 80 4.87 -6.49 14.78
C SER A 80 5.54 -6.63 13.40
N ALA A 81 4.83 -7.20 12.41
CA ALA A 81 5.35 -7.31 11.05
C ALA A 81 5.65 -5.93 10.46
N PRO A 82 6.83 -5.72 9.85
CA PRO A 82 7.14 -4.48 9.18
C PRO A 82 6.22 -4.25 7.97
N ALA A 83 5.72 -3.03 7.82
CA ALA A 83 4.83 -2.68 6.74
C ALA A 83 5.32 -1.47 5.94
N VAL A 84 5.22 -1.59 4.62
CA VAL A 84 5.36 -0.49 3.66
C VAL A 84 3.97 -0.17 3.13
N LEU A 85 3.55 1.07 3.33
CA LEU A 85 2.23 1.54 2.93
C LEU A 85 2.32 2.35 1.64
N VAL A 86 1.44 2.04 0.70
CA VAL A 86 1.43 2.69 -0.61
C VAL A 86 0.02 3.16 -0.96
N ALA A 87 -0.12 4.44 -1.16
CA ALA A 87 -1.35 5.06 -1.65
C ALA A 87 -1.16 5.48 -3.12
N VAL A 88 -2.00 4.97 -4.00
CA VAL A 88 -1.98 5.32 -5.42
C VAL A 88 -3.15 6.26 -5.70
N TYR A 89 -2.86 7.45 -6.19
CA TYR A 89 -3.85 8.49 -6.44
C TYR A 89 -3.81 8.96 -7.91
N GLY A 90 -4.93 9.54 -8.36
CA GLY A 90 -4.98 10.20 -9.66
C GLY A 90 -4.41 11.62 -9.59
N ASN A 91 -4.85 12.49 -10.47
CA ASN A 91 -4.32 13.87 -10.61
C ASN A 91 -4.72 14.84 -9.46
N ARG A 92 -5.39 14.38 -8.40
CA ARG A 92 -5.70 15.17 -7.20
C ARG A 92 -4.86 14.68 -6.02
N ALA A 93 -4.73 15.53 -5.02
CA ALA A 93 -3.96 15.22 -3.82
C ALA A 93 -4.45 13.93 -3.14
N TYR A 94 -3.51 13.21 -2.53
CA TYR A 94 -3.78 12.03 -1.70
C TYR A 94 -4.26 12.41 -0.28
N GLU A 95 -4.22 13.71 0.05
CA GLU A 95 -4.66 14.31 1.31
C GLU A 95 -4.25 13.49 2.55
N LYS A 96 -5.24 12.91 3.24
CA LYS A 96 -5.03 12.14 4.47
C LYS A 96 -4.95 10.63 4.26
N ALA A 97 -5.00 10.14 3.03
CA ALA A 97 -5.10 8.71 2.75
C ALA A 97 -3.96 7.89 3.38
N LEU A 98 -2.73 8.39 3.31
CA LEU A 98 -1.59 7.66 3.88
C LEU A 98 -1.59 7.68 5.41
N VAL A 99 -2.05 8.77 6.02
CA VAL A 99 -2.21 8.87 7.48
C VAL A 99 -3.33 7.94 7.97
N GLU A 100 -4.42 7.85 7.21
CA GLU A 100 -5.52 6.92 7.49
C GLU A 100 -5.05 5.46 7.41
N LEU A 101 -4.30 5.13 6.37
CA LEU A 101 -3.74 3.78 6.18
C LEU A 101 -2.72 3.43 7.27
N ASP A 102 -1.89 4.38 7.70
CA ASP A 102 -0.94 4.21 8.81
C ASP A 102 -1.67 3.91 10.11
N ALA A 103 -2.68 4.70 10.46
CA ALA A 103 -3.49 4.47 11.66
C ALA A 103 -4.18 3.10 11.62
N PHE A 104 -4.74 2.72 10.47
CA PHE A 104 -5.40 1.42 10.28
C PHE A 104 -4.42 0.25 10.44
N ALA A 105 -3.25 0.32 9.81
CA ALA A 105 -2.24 -0.74 9.89
C ALA A 105 -1.65 -0.85 11.30
N SER A 106 -1.33 0.27 11.94
CA SER A 106 -0.79 0.32 13.29
C SER A 106 -1.74 -0.28 14.32
N ASP A 107 -3.05 0.01 14.21
CA ASP A 107 -4.10 -0.56 15.06
C ASP A 107 -4.19 -2.09 14.94
N ARG A 108 -3.76 -2.66 13.82
CA ARG A 108 -3.73 -4.10 13.57
C ARG A 108 -2.39 -4.77 13.84
N GLY A 109 -1.50 -4.08 14.54
CA GLY A 109 -0.23 -4.64 15.00
C GLY A 109 0.91 -4.59 13.99
N PHE A 110 0.74 -3.93 12.84
CA PHE A 110 1.84 -3.68 11.92
C PHE A 110 2.81 -2.63 12.46
N LYS A 111 4.08 -2.84 12.22
CA LYS A 111 5.13 -1.84 12.43
C LYS A 111 5.36 -1.10 11.11
N VAL A 112 4.73 0.05 10.94
CA VAL A 112 4.89 0.83 9.71
C VAL A 112 6.30 1.40 9.64
N ILE A 113 7.08 0.98 8.65
CA ILE A 113 8.48 1.38 8.46
C ILE A 113 8.67 2.36 7.31
N ALA A 114 7.75 2.39 6.36
CA ALA A 114 7.79 3.32 5.23
C ALA A 114 6.38 3.59 4.69
N GLY A 115 6.23 4.75 4.10
CA GLY A 115 5.04 5.12 3.34
C GLY A 115 5.42 5.84 2.05
N ALA A 116 4.68 5.57 0.98
CA ALA A 116 4.88 6.23 -0.30
C ALA A 116 3.55 6.52 -0.99
N THR A 117 3.55 7.53 -1.82
CA THR A 117 2.41 7.83 -2.70
C THR A 117 2.87 7.81 -4.15
N PHE A 118 2.04 7.26 -5.01
CA PHE A 118 2.31 7.20 -6.44
C PHE A 118 1.16 7.80 -7.22
N VAL A 119 1.48 8.51 -8.29
CA VAL A 119 0.49 9.00 -9.24
C VAL A 119 0.19 7.89 -10.22
N GLY A 120 -1.08 7.47 -10.27
CA GLY A 120 -1.59 6.55 -11.26
C GLY A 120 -2.39 7.27 -12.33
N GLU A 121 -2.77 6.53 -13.36
CA GLU A 121 -3.73 7.03 -14.34
C GLU A 121 -5.09 7.26 -13.66
N HIS A 122 -5.68 8.43 -13.90
CA HIS A 122 -6.99 8.74 -13.34
C HIS A 122 -8.06 7.89 -14.03
N SER A 123 -8.95 7.25 -13.26
CA SER A 123 -9.97 6.33 -13.79
C SER A 123 -10.98 6.99 -14.75
N TYR A 124 -11.08 8.32 -14.74
CA TYR A 124 -11.90 9.10 -15.69
C TYR A 124 -11.11 9.63 -16.89
N SER A 125 -9.82 9.34 -16.98
CA SER A 125 -9.02 9.72 -18.14
C SER A 125 -9.40 8.87 -19.34
N THR A 126 -9.70 9.51 -20.47
CA THR A 126 -9.98 8.85 -21.75
C THR A 126 -8.99 9.34 -22.80
N GLN A 127 -8.84 8.58 -23.89
CA GLN A 127 -8.01 9.01 -25.04
C GLN A 127 -8.46 10.34 -25.65
N GLN A 128 -9.75 10.67 -25.52
CA GLN A 128 -10.34 11.90 -26.04
C GLN A 128 -10.21 13.08 -25.08
N ASN A 129 -10.15 12.80 -23.75
CA ASN A 129 -9.96 13.79 -22.70
C ASN A 129 -8.96 13.27 -21.68
N PRO A 130 -7.66 13.28 -21.99
CA PRO A 130 -6.64 12.85 -21.06
C PRO A 130 -6.56 13.85 -19.90
N ILE A 131 -6.68 13.34 -18.67
CA ILE A 131 -6.35 14.11 -17.48
C ILE A 131 -4.84 14.04 -17.32
N GLU A 132 -4.16 15.19 -17.29
CA GLU A 132 -2.72 15.26 -17.11
C GLU A 132 -2.32 14.53 -15.81
N ASN A 133 -1.49 13.52 -15.96
CA ASN A 133 -0.89 12.80 -14.83
C ASN A 133 0.39 13.53 -14.42
N ILE A 134 0.44 13.98 -13.20
CA ILE A 134 1.69 14.45 -12.60
C ILE A 134 2.58 13.23 -12.38
N LYS A 135 3.68 13.13 -13.10
CA LYS A 135 4.60 11.98 -13.07
C LYS A 135 5.55 11.98 -11.86
N ASP A 136 5.26 12.73 -10.81
CA ASP A 136 6.16 12.86 -9.69
C ASP A 136 5.85 11.85 -8.59
N VAL A 137 6.86 11.06 -8.26
CA VAL A 137 6.85 10.17 -7.08
C VAL A 137 7.13 11.03 -5.85
N VAL A 138 6.12 11.26 -5.04
CA VAL A 138 6.29 11.97 -3.77
C VAL A 138 6.66 10.97 -2.69
N TRP A 139 7.95 10.89 -2.37
CA TRP A 139 8.43 10.17 -1.19
C TRP A 139 8.10 10.97 0.06
N LEU A 140 7.35 10.39 0.98
CA LEU A 140 7.12 11.02 2.26
C LEU A 140 8.43 11.06 3.05
N LYS A 141 8.78 12.26 3.52
CA LYS A 141 10.01 12.59 4.25
C LYS A 141 10.23 11.71 5.51
N ARG A 142 9.21 11.03 5.98
CA ARG A 142 9.28 10.08 7.10
C ARG A 142 10.15 8.84 6.83
N CYS A 143 10.34 8.48 5.56
CA CYS A 143 11.27 7.41 5.19
C CYS A 143 12.75 7.77 5.48
N LEU A 144 13.09 9.05 5.53
CA LEU A 144 14.45 9.50 5.79
C LEU A 144 14.79 9.55 7.29
N ASP A 145 13.80 9.71 8.15
CA ASP A 145 13.99 9.73 9.60
C ASP A 145 14.10 8.33 10.21
N LEU A 146 13.54 7.31 9.55
CA LEU A 146 13.63 5.92 10.00
C LEU A 146 15.02 5.29 9.77
N LYS A 147 15.83 5.82 8.84
CA LYS A 147 17.23 5.38 8.69
C LYS A 147 18.14 5.86 9.82
N LYS A 148 17.68 6.80 10.66
CA LYS A 148 18.41 7.30 11.84
C LYS A 148 18.02 6.59 13.14
N ALA A 149 17.00 5.75 13.13
CA ALA A 149 16.48 5.05 14.30
C ALA A 149 16.81 3.55 14.34
N VAL A 150 17.67 3.11 13.44
CA VAL A 150 18.20 1.72 13.42
C VAL A 150 19.67 1.72 13.79
#